data_e2d0f05e694e58f437649df2da0fd930
#
_entry.id   e2d0f05e694e58f437649df2da0fd930
#
_cell.length_a   1.000
_cell.length_b   1.000
_cell.length_c   1.000
_cell.angle_alpha   90.00
_cell.angle_beta   90.00
_cell.angle_gamma   90.00
#
_symmetry.space_group_name_H-M   'P 1'
#
loop_
_entity.id
_entity.type
_entity.pdbx_description
1 polymer ?
#
loop_
_entity_poly.entity_id
_entity_poly.type
_entity_poly.pdbx_seq_one_letter_code
_entity_poly.pdbx_strand_id
1 'polypeptide(L)'
;MKKKTFGYVFVLILIIGLVVRLYRLDLRPMHHDEANQAYKFGQLLEKGEYRYDPADHHGPTLYYLSLPFAWLSGQHTYAELTERTLRGVTVFFGVLVLFLLLSAGKYLGNPEKSWAAVFLALSAPVIYFNRFYIQESLFVAFGLAFVFCLWRFARKPGYPEAAWLGLTAGLLYATKETSLIVLGASVLALMLGWFLTWLKDRRRRGDKARGRDKESLAAATRAFLPFLTAVLTFLAVSFGFYSSFLKYPQGLVDSFRALSGYTQKALEAGWHRHGFWYYFSLLFFHKGGSQSPIFSEIPFLLLALYGAILSFARMSRKPAENFKVFLALFSLITALAYSAIPYKTPWNLLIFYACFLILAGIGFTQLLNLVKIRQARIILAGVLLLWTGWQAYVVNIYFHSYPDNPYVYAQTSPDFMRLVTRVEELSQVSKEGRDLLVRVIAPPEETWPLPWYLRKFTRAGYWTASEQVEKLEPAEIVILSAGEAGKRTESELKAYFSQYFSLRPDVLMVLAVREDLWENYRLRKSSSPPVKQ
;
A
#
# COMPACT_ATOMS: atom_id res chain seq x y z
N MET A 1 19.96 -23.80 -10.89
CA MET A 1 20.71 -22.56 -11.23
C MET A 1 21.90 -22.43 -10.30
N LYS A 2 23.12 -22.21 -10.85
CA LYS A 2 24.36 -22.03 -10.07
C LYS A 2 24.26 -20.78 -9.20
N LYS A 3 24.91 -20.73 -8.02
CA LYS A 3 24.81 -19.62 -7.05
C LYS A 3 25.20 -18.25 -7.65
N LYS A 4 26.26 -18.20 -8.46
CA LYS A 4 26.67 -16.96 -9.15
C LYS A 4 25.61 -16.46 -10.14
N THR A 5 25.08 -17.36 -11.00
CA THR A 5 24.01 -17.03 -11.96
C THR A 5 22.75 -16.52 -11.24
N PHE A 6 22.38 -17.14 -10.11
CA PHE A 6 21.27 -16.65 -9.29
C PHE A 6 21.49 -15.23 -8.83
N GLY A 7 22.69 -14.89 -8.33
CA GLY A 7 22.99 -13.54 -7.85
C GLY A 7 22.80 -12.47 -8.95
N TYR A 8 23.36 -12.71 -10.15
CA TYR A 8 23.20 -11.75 -11.27
C TYR A 8 21.74 -11.59 -11.72
N VAL A 9 21.02 -12.71 -11.86
CA VAL A 9 19.58 -12.66 -12.22
C VAL A 9 18.78 -11.92 -11.17
N PHE A 10 19.07 -12.15 -9.89
CA PHE A 10 18.34 -11.52 -8.80
C PHE A 10 18.61 -10.01 -8.74
N VAL A 11 19.86 -9.58 -8.90
CA VAL A 11 20.21 -8.15 -8.99
C VAL A 11 19.50 -7.48 -10.18
N LEU A 12 19.47 -8.13 -11.35
CA LEU A 12 18.75 -7.63 -12.51
C LEU A 12 17.26 -7.45 -12.21
N ILE A 13 16.63 -8.41 -11.53
CA ILE A 13 15.22 -8.32 -11.12
C ILE A 13 14.99 -7.15 -10.15
N LEU A 14 15.90 -6.94 -9.19
CA LEU A 14 15.83 -5.79 -8.28
C LEU A 14 15.92 -4.45 -9.03
N ILE A 15 16.85 -4.34 -9.99
CA ILE A 15 16.99 -3.13 -10.82
C ILE A 15 15.73 -2.89 -11.64
N ILE A 16 15.21 -3.90 -12.34
CA ILE A 16 13.95 -3.78 -13.11
C ILE A 16 12.80 -3.41 -12.17
N GLY A 17 12.68 -4.09 -11.02
CA GLY A 17 11.64 -3.81 -10.03
C GLY A 17 11.70 -2.37 -9.49
N LEU A 18 12.89 -1.81 -9.31
CA LEU A 18 13.09 -0.42 -8.93
C LEU A 18 12.71 0.54 -10.07
N VAL A 19 13.24 0.30 -11.28
CA VAL A 19 13.03 1.18 -12.45
C VAL A 19 11.55 1.31 -12.78
N VAL A 20 10.80 0.19 -12.84
CA VAL A 20 9.36 0.24 -13.17
C VAL A 20 8.53 0.98 -12.12
N ARG A 21 8.98 1.01 -10.86
CA ARG A 21 8.32 1.75 -9.78
C ARG A 21 8.65 3.23 -9.78
N LEU A 22 9.86 3.59 -10.14
CA LEU A 22 10.31 4.99 -10.17
C LEU A 22 9.91 5.72 -11.46
N TYR A 23 9.66 4.98 -12.56
CA TYR A 23 9.32 5.59 -13.84
C TYR A 23 8.04 6.41 -13.75
N ARG A 24 8.14 7.73 -14.01
CA ARG A 24 7.03 8.71 -13.93
C ARG A 24 6.25 8.57 -12.60
N LEU A 25 6.95 8.55 -11.47
CA LEU A 25 6.38 8.31 -10.14
C LEU A 25 5.36 9.38 -9.72
N ASP A 26 5.47 10.58 -10.26
CA ASP A 26 4.61 11.74 -10.09
C ASP A 26 3.42 11.81 -11.07
N LEU A 27 3.27 10.84 -12.00
CA LEU A 27 2.25 10.87 -13.05
C LEU A 27 0.82 10.92 -12.49
N ARG A 28 0.54 10.12 -11.45
CA ARG A 28 -0.79 10.02 -10.87
C ARG A 28 -1.03 11.17 -9.90
N PRO A 29 -2.19 11.88 -9.98
CA PRO A 29 -2.57 12.86 -8.96
C PRO A 29 -2.53 12.25 -7.55
N MET A 30 -2.26 13.08 -6.54
CA MET A 30 -2.35 12.64 -5.15
C MET A 30 -3.77 12.20 -4.82
N HIS A 31 -3.87 11.04 -4.20
CA HIS A 31 -5.12 10.55 -3.65
C HIS A 31 -5.46 11.29 -2.36
N HIS A 32 -6.74 11.27 -1.94
CA HIS A 32 -7.19 11.77 -0.65
C HIS A 32 -6.29 11.27 0.50
N ASP A 33 -6.13 9.93 0.61
CA ASP A 33 -5.33 9.34 1.68
C ASP A 33 -3.85 9.73 1.58
N GLU A 34 -3.24 9.75 0.38
CA GLU A 34 -1.85 10.18 0.22
C GLU A 34 -1.64 11.62 0.73
N ALA A 35 -2.56 12.52 0.37
CA ALA A 35 -2.47 13.93 0.74
C ALA A 35 -2.67 14.13 2.25
N ASN A 36 -3.60 13.40 2.87
CA ASN A 36 -3.79 13.40 4.32
C ASN A 36 -2.54 12.85 5.03
N GLN A 37 -1.99 11.71 4.58
CA GLN A 37 -0.74 11.16 5.14
C GLN A 37 0.42 12.14 4.99
N ALA A 38 0.53 12.83 3.83
CA ALA A 38 1.55 13.83 3.59
C ALA A 38 1.44 15.03 4.53
N TYR A 39 0.22 15.49 4.83
CA TYR A 39 -0.04 16.56 5.79
C TYR A 39 0.41 16.18 7.21
N LYS A 40 0.05 14.96 7.66
CA LYS A 40 0.48 14.45 8.97
C LYS A 40 2.00 14.29 9.05
N PHE A 41 2.61 13.79 7.99
CA PHE A 41 4.06 13.73 7.89
C PHE A 41 4.71 15.12 7.94
N GLY A 42 4.13 16.12 7.26
CA GLY A 42 4.58 17.51 7.31
C GLY A 42 4.58 18.05 8.74
N GLN A 43 3.57 17.74 9.54
CA GLN A 43 3.51 18.12 10.96
C GLN A 43 4.67 17.52 11.77
N LEU A 44 4.98 16.23 11.55
CA LEU A 44 6.14 15.59 12.18
C LEU A 44 7.46 16.23 11.71
N LEU A 45 7.59 16.48 10.40
CA LEU A 45 8.80 17.04 9.81
C LEU A 45 9.13 18.44 10.35
N GLU A 46 8.11 19.30 10.47
CA GLU A 46 8.27 20.69 10.90
C GLU A 46 8.36 20.83 12.43
N LYS A 47 7.54 20.09 13.17
CA LYS A 47 7.43 20.23 14.63
C LYS A 47 8.29 19.24 15.41
N GLY A 48 8.78 18.17 14.74
CA GLY A 48 9.50 17.10 15.39
C GLY A 48 8.66 16.26 16.37
N GLU A 49 7.33 16.40 16.31
CA GLU A 49 6.37 15.72 17.16
C GLU A 49 5.26 15.09 16.32
N TYR A 50 4.89 13.87 16.69
CA TYR A 50 3.73 13.18 16.13
C TYR A 50 2.84 12.70 17.28
N ARG A 51 1.54 12.97 17.18
CA ARG A 51 0.53 12.48 18.12
C ARG A 51 -0.39 11.52 17.36
N TYR A 52 -0.39 10.28 17.81
CA TYR A 52 -1.28 9.26 17.23
C TYR A 52 -2.74 9.59 17.58
N ASP A 53 -3.59 9.60 16.55
CA ASP A 53 -5.04 9.78 16.68
C ASP A 53 -5.75 8.48 16.27
N PRO A 54 -6.38 7.75 17.21
CA PRO A 54 -7.03 6.47 16.91
C PRO A 54 -8.28 6.60 16.03
N ALA A 55 -8.86 7.80 15.91
CA ALA A 55 -10.07 8.02 15.12
C ALA A 55 -9.79 8.22 13.62
N ASP A 56 -8.62 8.78 13.30
CA ASP A 56 -8.33 9.26 11.93
C ASP A 56 -7.13 8.57 11.27
N HIS A 57 -6.21 7.95 12.03
CA HIS A 57 -4.90 7.56 11.50
C HIS A 57 -4.57 6.09 11.70
N HIS A 58 -3.79 5.56 10.73
CA HIS A 58 -3.04 4.32 10.89
C HIS A 58 -1.76 4.56 11.70
N GLY A 59 -1.05 3.48 12.03
CA GLY A 59 0.15 3.53 12.86
C GLY A 59 1.26 4.43 12.31
N PRO A 60 2.17 4.90 13.18
CA PRO A 60 3.12 5.98 12.92
C PRO A 60 4.32 5.62 12.04
N THR A 61 4.56 4.35 11.71
CA THR A 61 5.79 3.94 10.99
C THR A 61 6.00 4.65 9.67
N LEU A 62 4.93 4.90 8.88
CA LEU A 62 5.04 5.59 7.61
C LEU A 62 5.70 6.97 7.78
N TYR A 63 5.27 7.74 8.77
CA TYR A 63 5.76 9.09 8.98
C TYR A 63 7.22 9.11 9.44
N TYR A 64 7.58 8.32 10.45
CA TYR A 64 8.96 8.26 10.94
C TYR A 64 9.93 7.72 9.89
N LEU A 65 9.51 6.72 9.11
CA LEU A 65 10.35 6.15 8.06
C LEU A 65 10.40 7.02 6.79
N SER A 66 9.58 8.07 6.70
CA SER A 66 9.68 9.09 5.65
C SER A 66 10.72 10.18 5.97
N LEU A 67 11.07 10.41 7.24
CA LEU A 67 12.05 11.43 7.63
C LEU A 67 13.39 11.33 6.89
N PRO A 68 14.03 10.14 6.81
CA PRO A 68 15.29 10.02 6.08
C PRO A 68 15.17 10.40 4.59
N PHE A 69 14.03 10.12 3.96
CA PHE A 69 13.80 10.45 2.55
C PHE A 69 13.65 11.96 2.33
N ALA A 70 12.92 12.65 3.20
CA ALA A 70 12.80 14.10 3.16
C ALA A 70 14.15 14.76 3.37
N TRP A 71 14.91 14.38 4.40
CA TRP A 71 16.23 14.93 4.70
C TRP A 71 17.26 14.69 3.58
N LEU A 72 17.29 13.48 3.01
CA LEU A 72 18.16 13.17 1.87
C LEU A 72 17.78 13.94 0.61
N SER A 73 16.51 14.38 0.50
CA SER A 73 16.05 15.23 -0.59
C SER A 73 16.16 16.73 -0.29
N GLY A 74 16.74 17.12 0.84
CA GLY A 74 16.89 18.51 1.26
C GLY A 74 15.55 19.20 1.57
N GLN A 75 14.52 18.43 1.98
CA GLN A 75 13.18 18.94 2.26
C GLN A 75 12.93 18.94 3.77
N HIS A 76 12.59 20.09 4.32
CA HIS A 76 12.46 20.33 5.76
C HIS A 76 11.09 20.86 6.16
N THR A 77 10.27 21.27 5.19
CA THR A 77 8.92 21.80 5.41
C THR A 77 7.88 21.06 4.56
N TYR A 78 6.61 21.11 4.98
CA TYR A 78 5.50 20.53 4.22
C TYR A 78 5.41 21.13 2.80
N ALA A 79 5.66 22.43 2.67
CA ALA A 79 5.63 23.13 1.39
C ALA A 79 6.70 22.63 0.39
N GLU A 80 7.85 22.15 0.87
CA GLU A 80 8.94 21.63 0.05
C GLU A 80 8.75 20.17 -0.40
N LEU A 81 7.90 19.40 0.30
CA LEU A 81 7.68 18.00 -0.01
C LEU A 81 7.20 17.79 -1.45
N THR A 82 7.64 16.69 -2.06
CA THR A 82 7.22 16.28 -3.40
C THR A 82 6.60 14.88 -3.40
N GLU A 83 5.75 14.61 -4.40
CA GLU A 83 5.18 13.29 -4.62
C GLU A 83 6.27 12.21 -4.79
N ARG A 84 7.38 12.56 -5.44
CA ARG A 84 8.52 11.65 -5.65
C ARG A 84 9.19 11.26 -4.35
N THR A 85 9.38 12.21 -3.43
CA THR A 85 9.97 11.95 -2.11
C THR A 85 9.08 11.02 -1.29
N LEU A 86 7.79 11.35 -1.20
CA LEU A 86 6.82 10.58 -0.42
C LEU A 86 6.64 9.16 -0.98
N ARG A 87 6.36 9.04 -2.27
CA ARG A 87 6.20 7.75 -2.95
C ARG A 87 7.49 6.95 -3.03
N GLY A 88 8.65 7.61 -2.98
CA GLY A 88 9.96 6.98 -2.86
C GLY A 88 10.07 6.07 -1.64
N VAL A 89 9.45 6.44 -0.53
CA VAL A 89 9.36 5.63 0.69
C VAL A 89 8.66 4.29 0.40
N THR A 90 7.48 4.34 -0.17
CA THR A 90 6.67 3.13 -0.45
C THR A 90 7.30 2.27 -1.55
N VAL A 91 7.97 2.89 -2.53
CA VAL A 91 8.78 2.19 -3.54
C VAL A 91 9.94 1.44 -2.87
N PHE A 92 10.65 2.07 -1.94
CA PHE A 92 11.74 1.41 -1.21
C PHE A 92 11.25 0.15 -0.49
N PHE A 93 10.15 0.23 0.26
CA PHE A 93 9.57 -0.94 0.93
C PHE A 93 9.04 -1.99 -0.05
N GLY A 94 8.48 -1.57 -1.19
CA GLY A 94 8.08 -2.49 -2.27
C GLY A 94 9.27 -3.26 -2.87
N VAL A 95 10.43 -2.62 -3.02
CA VAL A 95 11.67 -3.29 -3.46
C VAL A 95 12.27 -4.14 -2.33
N LEU A 96 12.17 -3.70 -1.07
CA LEU A 96 12.59 -4.49 0.09
C LEU A 96 11.88 -5.85 0.15
N VAL A 97 10.60 -5.92 -0.25
CA VAL A 97 9.85 -7.19 -0.37
C VAL A 97 10.56 -8.18 -1.29
N LEU A 98 11.11 -7.72 -2.42
CA LEU A 98 11.87 -8.58 -3.33
C LEU A 98 13.15 -9.09 -2.64
N PHE A 99 13.84 -8.20 -1.92
CA PHE A 99 15.06 -8.56 -1.19
C PHE A 99 14.79 -9.56 -0.05
N LEU A 100 13.64 -9.44 0.63
CA LEU A 100 13.25 -10.37 1.70
C LEU A 100 13.14 -11.83 1.21
N LEU A 101 12.90 -12.09 -0.08
CA LEU A 101 12.91 -13.46 -0.63
C LEU A 101 14.25 -14.17 -0.43
N LEU A 102 15.36 -13.42 -0.31
CA LEU A 102 16.66 -14.02 0.03
C LEU A 102 16.66 -14.62 1.43
N SER A 103 15.89 -14.03 2.36
CA SER A 103 15.76 -14.52 3.73
C SER A 103 15.04 -15.86 3.84
N ALA A 104 14.23 -16.24 2.82
CA ALA A 104 13.67 -17.58 2.72
C ALA A 104 14.77 -18.68 2.64
N GLY A 105 16.01 -18.29 2.30
CA GLY A 105 17.19 -19.14 2.39
C GLY A 105 17.02 -20.46 1.63
N LYS A 106 17.26 -21.57 2.37
CA LYS A 106 17.13 -22.94 1.85
C LYS A 106 15.70 -23.47 1.75
N TYR A 107 14.73 -22.72 2.23
CA TYR A 107 13.31 -23.15 2.21
C TYR A 107 12.68 -23.01 0.83
N LEU A 108 13.20 -22.10 -0.01
CA LEU A 108 12.83 -21.96 -1.42
C LEU A 108 14.06 -22.19 -2.31
N GLY A 109 13.89 -22.93 -3.39
CA GLY A 109 14.93 -23.11 -4.40
C GLY A 109 15.26 -21.80 -5.14
N ASN A 110 16.50 -21.68 -5.66
CA ASN A 110 16.89 -20.48 -6.41
C ASN A 110 15.96 -20.16 -7.60
N PRO A 111 15.51 -21.15 -8.43
CA PRO A 111 14.53 -20.87 -9.47
C PRO A 111 13.19 -20.38 -8.92
N GLU A 112 12.69 -20.97 -7.82
CA GLU A 112 11.44 -20.58 -7.17
C GLU A 112 11.52 -19.12 -6.67
N LYS A 113 12.64 -18.73 -6.03
CA LYS A 113 12.89 -17.35 -5.58
C LYS A 113 12.97 -16.38 -6.75
N SER A 114 13.64 -16.77 -7.84
CA SER A 114 13.77 -15.90 -9.02
C SER A 114 12.42 -15.60 -9.65
N TRP A 115 11.58 -16.63 -9.88
CA TRP A 115 10.25 -16.43 -10.46
C TRP A 115 9.31 -15.68 -9.52
N ALA A 116 9.34 -15.97 -8.22
CA ALA A 116 8.61 -15.20 -7.23
C ALA A 116 9.01 -13.71 -7.25
N ALA A 117 10.32 -13.44 -7.34
CA ALA A 117 10.83 -12.06 -7.42
C ALA A 117 10.39 -11.36 -8.73
N VAL A 118 10.43 -12.06 -9.88
CA VAL A 118 9.93 -11.54 -11.17
C VAL A 118 8.44 -11.19 -11.06
N PHE A 119 7.62 -12.07 -10.49
CA PHE A 119 6.19 -11.84 -10.38
C PHE A 119 5.87 -10.69 -9.43
N LEU A 120 6.53 -10.61 -8.28
CA LEU A 120 6.41 -9.47 -7.37
C LEU A 120 6.94 -8.16 -7.98
N ALA A 121 7.99 -8.23 -8.81
CA ALA A 121 8.57 -7.06 -9.46
C ALA A 121 7.65 -6.47 -10.52
N LEU A 122 6.94 -7.31 -11.28
CA LEU A 122 6.18 -6.94 -12.47
C LEU A 122 4.66 -7.03 -12.32
N SER A 123 4.12 -7.59 -11.22
CA SER A 123 2.66 -7.64 -10.98
C SER A 123 2.06 -6.24 -10.95
N ALA A 124 1.04 -6.02 -11.76
CA ALA A 124 0.40 -4.73 -11.95
C ALA A 124 -0.14 -4.11 -10.65
N PRO A 125 -0.94 -4.81 -9.80
CA PRO A 125 -1.43 -4.26 -8.53
C PRO A 125 -0.30 -4.01 -7.52
N VAL A 126 0.74 -4.86 -7.50
CA VAL A 126 1.87 -4.64 -6.58
C VAL A 126 2.63 -3.36 -6.93
N ILE A 127 2.90 -3.12 -8.22
CA ILE A 127 3.52 -1.87 -8.67
C ILE A 127 2.60 -0.70 -8.35
N TYR A 128 1.29 -0.81 -8.64
CA TYR A 128 0.30 0.25 -8.46
C TYR A 128 0.30 0.78 -7.04
N PHE A 129 0.18 -0.10 -6.04
CA PHE A 129 0.13 0.30 -4.63
C PHE A 129 1.51 0.58 -4.02
N ASN A 130 2.62 0.07 -4.57
CA ASN A 130 3.95 0.52 -4.17
C ASN A 130 4.26 1.98 -4.60
N ARG A 131 3.49 2.54 -5.53
CA ARG A 131 3.57 3.92 -6.00
C ARG A 131 2.50 4.82 -5.35
N PHE A 132 2.03 4.43 -4.18
CA PHE A 132 0.95 5.05 -3.43
C PHE A 132 1.45 5.32 -2.01
N TYR A 133 1.46 6.59 -1.57
CA TYR A 133 2.01 6.96 -0.26
C TYR A 133 1.02 6.63 0.86
N ILE A 134 0.87 5.35 1.12
CA ILE A 134 0.06 4.78 2.21
C ILE A 134 0.83 3.64 2.89
N GLN A 135 0.31 3.13 4.00
CA GLN A 135 0.99 2.17 4.86
C GLN A 135 1.24 0.79 4.23
N GLU A 136 0.55 0.44 3.15
CA GLU A 136 0.48 -0.93 2.62
C GLU A 136 1.82 -1.52 2.20
N SER A 137 2.69 -0.73 1.55
CA SER A 137 4.01 -1.24 1.15
C SER A 137 4.88 -1.61 2.35
N LEU A 138 4.82 -0.81 3.42
CA LEU A 138 5.50 -1.07 4.69
C LEU A 138 4.87 -2.30 5.37
N PHE A 139 3.55 -2.35 5.39
CA PHE A 139 2.77 -3.43 5.98
C PHE A 139 3.10 -4.79 5.36
N VAL A 140 3.18 -4.87 4.03
CA VAL A 140 3.58 -6.10 3.32
C VAL A 140 5.02 -6.45 3.60
N ALA A 141 5.93 -5.47 3.62
CA ALA A 141 7.34 -5.71 3.91
C ALA A 141 7.53 -6.26 5.34
N PHE A 142 6.94 -5.62 6.34
CA PHE A 142 7.03 -6.08 7.73
C PHE A 142 6.25 -7.38 7.98
N GLY A 143 5.09 -7.56 7.32
CA GLY A 143 4.30 -8.78 7.40
C GLY A 143 5.05 -10.00 6.84
N LEU A 144 5.67 -9.89 5.66
CA LEU A 144 6.50 -10.97 5.10
C LEU A 144 7.77 -11.20 5.92
N ALA A 145 8.42 -10.15 6.40
CA ALA A 145 9.55 -10.29 7.32
C ALA A 145 9.16 -11.04 8.59
N PHE A 146 8.01 -10.70 9.18
CA PHE A 146 7.45 -11.41 10.34
C PHE A 146 7.18 -12.89 10.04
N VAL A 147 6.53 -13.22 8.93
CA VAL A 147 6.26 -14.60 8.50
C VAL A 147 7.56 -15.41 8.39
N PHE A 148 8.60 -14.85 7.80
CA PHE A 148 9.91 -15.51 7.70
C PHE A 148 10.61 -15.64 9.06
N CYS A 149 10.54 -14.62 9.91
CA CYS A 149 11.10 -14.65 11.26
C CYS A 149 10.36 -15.65 12.15
N LEU A 150 9.03 -15.70 12.09
CA LEU A 150 8.22 -16.67 12.83
C LEU A 150 8.59 -18.11 12.45
N TRP A 151 8.71 -18.40 11.15
CA TRP A 151 9.13 -19.71 10.68
C TRP A 151 10.53 -20.09 11.20
N ARG A 152 11.49 -19.15 11.15
CA ARG A 152 12.86 -19.39 11.63
C ARG A 152 12.89 -19.62 13.14
N PHE A 153 12.21 -18.79 13.90
CA PHE A 153 12.09 -18.92 15.35
C PHE A 153 11.44 -20.26 15.75
N ALA A 154 10.34 -20.64 15.10
CA ALA A 154 9.65 -21.91 15.36
C ALA A 154 10.54 -23.14 15.08
N ARG A 155 11.52 -23.02 14.18
CA ARG A 155 12.46 -24.11 13.82
C ARG A 155 13.73 -24.11 14.68
N LYS A 156 14.17 -22.96 15.14
CA LYS A 156 15.37 -22.80 15.94
C LYS A 156 15.16 -21.61 16.88
N PRO A 157 14.50 -21.83 18.03
CA PRO A 157 14.32 -20.77 19.02
C PRO A 157 15.68 -20.34 19.58
N GLY A 158 16.02 -19.08 19.37
CA GLY A 158 17.24 -18.44 19.85
C GLY A 158 16.98 -16.95 20.10
N TYR A 159 17.83 -16.28 20.86
CA TYR A 159 17.69 -14.85 21.17
C TYR A 159 17.74 -13.96 19.91
N PRO A 160 18.63 -14.16 18.92
CA PRO A 160 18.63 -13.37 17.70
C PRO A 160 17.35 -13.55 16.88
N GLU A 161 16.88 -14.79 16.71
CA GLU A 161 15.64 -15.10 16.01
C GLU A 161 14.43 -14.47 16.71
N ALA A 162 14.41 -14.49 18.05
CA ALA A 162 13.40 -13.87 18.89
C ALA A 162 13.40 -12.35 18.76
N ALA A 163 14.56 -11.70 18.79
CA ALA A 163 14.69 -10.26 18.63
C ALA A 163 14.17 -9.80 17.25
N TRP A 164 14.53 -10.51 16.16
CA TRP A 164 13.99 -10.23 14.84
C TRP A 164 12.48 -10.46 14.73
N LEU A 165 11.97 -11.51 15.40
CA LEU A 165 10.53 -11.79 15.46
C LEU A 165 9.78 -10.64 16.16
N GLY A 166 10.27 -10.21 17.34
CA GLY A 166 9.69 -9.10 18.09
C GLY A 166 9.77 -7.77 17.34
N LEU A 167 10.93 -7.48 16.73
CA LEU A 167 11.13 -6.28 15.91
C LEU A 167 10.13 -6.20 14.75
N THR A 168 10.03 -7.29 13.97
CA THR A 168 9.13 -7.30 12.79
C THR A 168 7.66 -7.28 13.19
N ALA A 169 7.28 -7.95 14.30
CA ALA A 169 5.93 -7.87 14.86
C ALA A 169 5.60 -6.46 15.36
N GLY A 170 6.53 -5.80 16.07
CA GLY A 170 6.35 -4.44 16.58
C GLY A 170 6.23 -3.40 15.45
N LEU A 171 7.08 -3.49 14.43
CA LEU A 171 6.98 -2.64 13.23
C LEU A 171 5.67 -2.87 12.48
N LEU A 172 5.25 -4.13 12.32
CA LEU A 172 3.98 -4.48 11.68
C LEU A 172 2.79 -3.89 12.45
N TYR A 173 2.77 -4.04 13.79
CA TYR A 173 1.73 -3.48 14.66
C TYR A 173 1.71 -1.95 14.61
N ALA A 174 2.88 -1.32 14.66
CA ALA A 174 3.02 0.14 14.57
C ALA A 174 2.77 0.70 13.15
N THR A 175 2.43 -0.15 12.17
CA THR A 175 2.09 0.27 10.80
C THR A 175 0.60 0.35 10.59
N LYS A 176 -0.16 -0.66 11.03
CA LYS A 176 -1.61 -0.72 10.76
C LYS A 176 -2.32 -1.66 11.74
N GLU A 177 -3.53 -1.32 12.13
CA GLU A 177 -4.36 -2.05 13.10
C GLU A 177 -4.69 -3.47 12.62
N THR A 178 -4.83 -3.66 11.29
CA THR A 178 -5.05 -4.98 10.68
C THR A 178 -3.86 -5.95 10.81
N SER A 179 -2.76 -5.50 11.43
CA SER A 179 -1.63 -6.36 11.80
C SER A 179 -2.04 -7.57 12.64
N LEU A 180 -3.06 -7.44 13.48
CA LEU A 180 -3.58 -8.56 14.28
C LEU A 180 -4.08 -9.71 13.40
N ILE A 181 -4.65 -9.41 12.22
CA ILE A 181 -5.07 -10.44 11.24
C ILE A 181 -3.83 -11.20 10.75
N VAL A 182 -2.76 -10.49 10.38
CA VAL A 182 -1.52 -11.10 9.88
C VAL A 182 -0.82 -11.92 10.96
N LEU A 183 -0.72 -11.38 12.18
CA LEU A 183 -0.14 -12.07 13.33
C LEU A 183 -0.92 -13.36 13.64
N GLY A 184 -2.24 -13.26 13.77
CA GLY A 184 -3.13 -14.39 14.06
C GLY A 184 -3.13 -15.44 12.96
N ALA A 185 -3.24 -15.02 11.69
CA ALA A 185 -3.19 -15.92 10.54
C ALA A 185 -1.85 -16.66 10.44
N SER A 186 -0.74 -15.99 10.77
CA SER A 186 0.59 -16.61 10.76
C SER A 186 0.73 -17.70 11.81
N VAL A 187 0.27 -17.43 13.04
CA VAL A 187 0.28 -18.41 14.15
C VAL A 187 -0.63 -19.58 13.80
N LEU A 188 -1.85 -19.32 13.34
CA LEU A 188 -2.81 -20.36 12.96
C LEU A 188 -2.27 -21.22 11.79
N ALA A 189 -1.66 -20.61 10.77
CA ALA A 189 -1.04 -21.33 9.67
C ALA A 189 0.10 -22.23 10.13
N LEU A 190 0.92 -21.76 11.08
CA LEU A 190 2.00 -22.54 11.67
C LEU A 190 1.46 -23.75 12.43
N MET A 191 0.45 -23.55 13.29
CA MET A 191 -0.20 -24.60 14.07
C MET A 191 -0.86 -25.64 13.15
N LEU A 192 -1.61 -25.21 12.16
CA LEU A 192 -2.26 -26.11 11.18
C LEU A 192 -1.22 -26.88 10.36
N GLY A 193 -0.15 -26.23 9.91
CA GLY A 193 0.93 -26.91 9.19
C GLY A 193 1.60 -27.99 10.01
N TRP A 194 1.85 -27.76 11.30
CA TRP A 194 2.36 -28.79 12.23
C TRP A 194 1.36 -29.91 12.46
N PHE A 195 0.09 -29.57 12.69
CA PHE A 195 -0.98 -30.55 12.88
C PHE A 195 -1.15 -31.47 11.66
N LEU A 196 -1.20 -30.92 10.46
CA LEU A 196 -1.31 -31.70 9.22
C LEU A 196 -0.10 -32.62 9.01
N THR A 197 1.12 -32.12 9.33
CA THR A 197 2.34 -32.93 9.25
C THR A 197 2.29 -34.08 10.27
N TRP A 198 1.83 -33.79 11.49
CA TRP A 198 1.67 -34.81 12.54
C TRP A 198 0.63 -35.88 12.14
N LEU A 199 -0.53 -35.49 11.59
CA LEU A 199 -1.55 -36.42 11.11
C LEU A 199 -1.01 -37.35 10.01
N LYS A 200 -0.26 -36.78 9.05
CA LYS A 200 0.34 -37.56 7.95
C LYS A 200 1.36 -38.57 8.48
N ASP A 201 2.14 -38.19 9.49
CA ASP A 201 3.12 -39.07 10.12
C ASP A 201 2.47 -40.17 10.96
N ARG A 202 1.42 -39.85 11.72
CA ARG A 202 0.67 -40.82 12.53
C ARG A 202 0.06 -41.92 11.67
N ARG A 203 -0.55 -41.54 10.52
CA ARG A 203 -1.08 -42.53 9.56
C ARG A 203 -0.01 -43.45 8.96
N ARG A 204 1.27 -43.02 8.89
CA ARG A 204 2.37 -43.81 8.33
C ARG A 204 3.06 -44.75 9.32
N ARG A 205 3.04 -44.45 10.62
CA ARG A 205 3.87 -45.09 11.64
C ARG A 205 3.12 -45.98 12.65
N GLY A 206 1.80 -45.93 12.71
CA GLY A 206 1.06 -46.59 13.80
C GLY A 206 1.50 -46.11 15.19
N ASP A 207 1.27 -46.93 16.25
CA ASP A 207 1.46 -46.57 17.67
C ASP A 207 2.88 -46.33 18.18
N LYS A 208 3.92 -46.34 17.36
CA LYS A 208 5.32 -46.11 17.81
C LYS A 208 5.62 -44.63 18.20
N ALA A 209 4.59 -43.80 18.43
CA ALA A 209 4.73 -42.36 18.67
C ALA A 209 4.90 -41.94 20.16
N ARG A 210 4.79 -42.85 21.14
CA ARG A 210 4.71 -42.53 22.56
C ARG A 210 5.97 -41.97 23.26
N GLY A 211 7.14 -41.97 22.59
CA GLY A 211 8.40 -41.52 23.24
C GLY A 211 8.72 -40.02 23.16
N ARG A 212 7.86 -39.18 22.54
CA ARG A 212 8.19 -37.78 22.18
C ARG A 212 7.72 -36.70 23.14
N ASP A 213 6.89 -37.01 24.11
CA ASP A 213 6.30 -35.99 25.00
C ASP A 213 7.35 -35.28 25.88
N LYS A 214 8.40 -36.02 26.31
CA LYS A 214 9.50 -35.44 27.09
C LYS A 214 10.41 -34.50 26.28
N GLU A 215 10.68 -34.82 25.01
CA GLU A 215 11.48 -33.94 24.14
C GLU A 215 10.72 -32.66 23.78
N SER A 216 9.39 -32.72 23.65
CA SER A 216 8.56 -31.56 23.36
C SER A 216 8.51 -30.57 24.52
N LEU A 217 8.43 -31.06 25.75
CA LEU A 217 8.43 -30.23 26.97
C LEU A 217 9.79 -29.54 27.15
N ALA A 218 10.91 -30.27 26.97
CA ALA A 218 12.26 -29.71 27.05
C ALA A 218 12.51 -28.66 25.91
N ALA A 219 11.93 -28.83 24.75
CA ALA A 219 12.00 -27.86 23.67
C ALA A 219 11.19 -26.59 23.98
N ALA A 220 10.00 -26.74 24.57
CA ALA A 220 9.16 -25.61 25.01
C ALA A 220 9.86 -24.78 26.09
N THR A 221 10.47 -25.45 27.08
CA THR A 221 11.24 -24.78 28.16
C THR A 221 12.43 -23.99 27.61
N ARG A 222 13.16 -24.56 26.65
CA ARG A 222 14.27 -23.86 25.97
C ARG A 222 13.83 -22.68 25.14
N ALA A 223 12.60 -22.67 24.62
CA ALA A 223 12.05 -21.58 23.81
C ALA A 223 11.48 -20.41 24.64
N PHE A 224 11.20 -20.63 25.95
CA PHE A 224 10.51 -19.66 26.80
C PHE A 224 11.25 -18.33 26.95
N LEU A 225 12.54 -18.34 27.35
CA LEU A 225 13.30 -17.09 27.49
C LEU A 225 13.52 -16.36 26.15
N PRO A 226 13.89 -17.05 25.04
CA PRO A 226 13.87 -16.41 23.73
C PRO A 226 12.50 -15.83 23.36
N PHE A 227 11.38 -16.51 23.66
CA PHE A 227 10.05 -15.99 23.40
C PHE A 227 9.78 -14.71 24.21
N LEU A 228 10.18 -14.66 25.49
CA LEU A 228 10.09 -13.44 26.29
C LEU A 228 10.88 -12.29 25.64
N THR A 229 12.07 -12.57 25.08
CA THR A 229 12.84 -11.58 24.31
C THR A 229 12.03 -11.05 23.12
N ALA A 230 11.32 -11.92 22.39
CA ALA A 230 10.46 -11.47 21.29
C ALA A 230 9.34 -10.54 21.78
N VAL A 231 8.69 -10.89 22.89
CA VAL A 231 7.64 -10.06 23.52
C VAL A 231 8.18 -8.70 23.95
N LEU A 232 9.32 -8.68 24.66
CA LEU A 232 9.94 -7.42 25.12
C LEU A 232 10.36 -6.54 23.94
N THR A 233 10.93 -7.13 22.89
CA THR A 233 11.30 -6.37 21.68
C THR A 233 10.05 -5.83 20.97
N PHE A 234 8.98 -6.63 20.84
CA PHE A 234 7.70 -6.18 20.31
C PHE A 234 7.16 -4.98 21.07
N LEU A 235 7.11 -5.08 22.41
CA LEU A 235 6.61 -4.00 23.27
C LEU A 235 7.49 -2.74 23.16
N ALA A 236 8.82 -2.90 23.18
CA ALA A 236 9.74 -1.76 23.05
C ALA A 236 9.58 -1.03 21.73
N VAL A 237 9.46 -1.76 20.61
CA VAL A 237 9.27 -1.17 19.28
C VAL A 237 7.90 -0.49 19.17
N SER A 238 6.83 -1.19 19.58
CA SER A 238 5.46 -0.65 19.51
C SER A 238 5.34 0.60 20.39
N PHE A 239 5.84 0.53 21.64
CA PHE A 239 5.84 1.68 22.54
C PHE A 239 6.65 2.84 21.98
N GLY A 240 7.86 2.57 21.47
CA GLY A 240 8.71 3.61 20.88
C GLY A 240 7.97 4.39 19.80
N PHE A 241 7.36 3.71 18.84
CA PHE A 241 6.65 4.37 17.75
C PHE A 241 5.36 5.07 18.20
N TYR A 242 4.47 4.39 18.92
CA TYR A 242 3.19 4.99 19.32
C TYR A 242 3.35 6.10 20.37
N SER A 243 4.36 6.03 21.25
CA SER A 243 4.67 7.11 22.18
C SER A 243 5.46 8.25 21.57
N SER A 244 5.69 8.25 20.25
CA SER A 244 6.54 9.24 19.60
C SER A 244 7.91 9.35 20.27
N PHE A 245 8.52 8.20 20.56
CA PHE A 245 9.79 8.09 21.28
C PHE A 245 9.75 8.84 22.63
N LEU A 246 8.71 8.54 23.44
CA LEU A 246 8.42 9.08 24.77
C LEU A 246 7.87 10.52 24.82
N LYS A 247 7.72 11.21 23.70
CA LYS A 247 7.10 12.54 23.66
C LYS A 247 5.59 12.51 23.91
N TYR A 248 4.91 11.40 23.54
CA TYR A 248 3.47 11.21 23.72
C TYR A 248 3.16 9.80 24.26
N PRO A 249 3.40 9.52 25.57
CA PRO A 249 3.22 8.18 26.14
C PRO A 249 1.80 7.61 26.01
N GLN A 250 0.78 8.47 25.96
CA GLN A 250 -0.62 8.12 25.79
C GLN A 250 -0.90 7.37 24.48
N GLY A 251 -0.09 7.58 23.44
CA GLY A 251 -0.27 6.98 22.12
C GLY A 251 -0.31 5.45 22.13
N LEU A 252 0.37 4.79 23.10
CA LEU A 252 0.26 3.34 23.25
C LEU A 252 -1.15 2.92 23.67
N VAL A 253 -1.76 3.63 24.61
CA VAL A 253 -3.14 3.37 25.06
C VAL A 253 -4.10 3.62 23.91
N ASP A 254 -3.88 4.70 23.16
CA ASP A 254 -4.68 5.08 22.00
C ASP A 254 -4.60 4.03 20.88
N SER A 255 -3.45 3.33 20.74
CA SER A 255 -3.34 2.23 19.76
C SER A 255 -4.27 1.05 20.09
N PHE A 256 -4.54 0.78 21.35
CA PHE A 256 -5.55 -0.21 21.76
C PHE A 256 -6.98 0.30 21.55
N ARG A 257 -7.23 1.59 21.80
CA ARG A 257 -8.54 2.20 21.53
C ARG A 257 -8.89 2.17 20.05
N ALA A 258 -7.91 2.34 19.16
CA ALA A 258 -8.11 2.23 17.72
C ALA A 258 -8.71 0.88 17.32
N LEU A 259 -8.34 -0.22 17.99
CA LEU A 259 -8.88 -1.54 17.67
C LEU A 259 -10.41 -1.62 17.86
N SER A 260 -10.95 -0.96 18.90
CA SER A 260 -12.40 -0.90 19.10
C SER A 260 -13.11 -0.04 18.04
N GLY A 261 -12.51 1.08 17.63
CA GLY A 261 -12.99 1.90 16.53
C GLY A 261 -13.03 1.17 15.19
N TYR A 262 -12.01 0.36 14.89
CA TYR A 262 -11.99 -0.44 13.66
C TYR A 262 -13.03 -1.55 13.64
N THR A 263 -13.36 -2.16 14.76
CA THR A 263 -14.48 -3.13 14.83
C THR A 263 -15.83 -2.46 14.56
N GLN A 264 -16.03 -1.24 15.00
CA GLN A 264 -17.24 -0.46 14.69
C GLN A 264 -17.29 -0.08 13.21
N LYS A 265 -16.23 0.50 12.65
CA LYS A 265 -16.13 0.82 11.21
C LYS A 265 -16.34 -0.41 10.32
N ALA A 266 -15.89 -1.58 10.74
CA ALA A 266 -16.10 -2.83 10.00
C ALA A 266 -17.59 -3.24 9.91
N LEU A 267 -18.43 -2.77 10.82
CA LEU A 267 -19.86 -3.06 10.88
C LEU A 267 -20.73 -1.95 10.27
N GLU A 268 -20.18 -0.73 10.11
CA GLU A 268 -20.92 0.41 9.57
C GLU A 268 -21.32 0.19 8.11
N ALA A 269 -22.52 0.69 7.77
CA ALA A 269 -23.00 0.72 6.40
C ALA A 269 -22.32 1.88 5.65
N GLY A 270 -21.80 1.62 4.45
CA GLY A 270 -21.18 2.65 3.64
C GLY A 270 -20.68 2.11 2.31
N TRP A 271 -20.19 3.00 1.46
CA TRP A 271 -19.69 2.67 0.12
C TRP A 271 -18.39 1.84 0.11
N HIS A 272 -17.72 1.70 1.27
CA HIS A 272 -16.63 0.74 1.49
C HIS A 272 -17.09 -0.70 1.73
N ARG A 273 -18.42 -0.96 1.79
CA ARG A 273 -18.96 -2.29 2.06
C ARG A 273 -19.03 -3.12 0.78
N HIS A 274 -18.20 -4.15 0.71
CA HIS A 274 -18.13 -5.05 -0.43
C HIS A 274 -18.35 -6.50 -0.03
N GLY A 275 -18.86 -7.30 -0.97
CA GLY A 275 -19.09 -8.73 -0.79
C GLY A 275 -17.81 -9.54 -0.60
N PHE A 276 -17.97 -10.81 -0.18
CA PHE A 276 -16.85 -11.72 0.10
C PHE A 276 -15.86 -11.85 -1.07
N TRP A 277 -16.32 -11.88 -2.30
CA TRP A 277 -15.51 -12.10 -3.50
C TRP A 277 -14.81 -10.86 -4.05
N TYR A 278 -14.93 -9.72 -3.39
CA TYR A 278 -14.42 -8.44 -3.87
C TYR A 278 -12.95 -8.48 -4.31
N TYR A 279 -12.04 -8.98 -3.46
CA TYR A 279 -10.62 -9.03 -3.82
C TYR A 279 -10.33 -9.99 -4.98
N PHE A 280 -11.04 -11.10 -5.05
CA PHE A 280 -10.91 -12.03 -6.15
C PHE A 280 -11.44 -11.43 -7.45
N SER A 281 -12.55 -10.70 -7.43
CA SER A 281 -13.08 -10.02 -8.63
C SER A 281 -12.10 -8.98 -9.19
N LEU A 282 -11.34 -8.27 -8.33
CA LEU A 282 -10.28 -7.37 -8.78
C LEU A 282 -9.13 -8.10 -9.49
N LEU A 283 -8.82 -9.33 -9.06
CA LEU A 283 -7.68 -10.11 -9.56
C LEU A 283 -8.04 -11.03 -10.74
N PHE A 284 -9.29 -11.52 -10.82
CA PHE A 284 -9.65 -12.51 -11.83
C PHE A 284 -9.73 -11.90 -13.22
N PHE A 285 -10.77 -11.13 -13.46
CA PHE A 285 -11.07 -10.56 -14.75
C PHE A 285 -11.87 -9.29 -14.58
N HIS A 286 -11.34 -8.21 -15.09
CA HIS A 286 -12.04 -6.95 -15.11
C HIS A 286 -11.94 -6.34 -16.51
N LYS A 287 -13.08 -5.89 -17.04
CA LYS A 287 -13.18 -5.10 -18.25
C LYS A 287 -14.14 -3.96 -17.95
N GLY A 288 -13.65 -2.74 -18.01
CA GLY A 288 -14.45 -1.53 -17.89
C GLY A 288 -15.33 -1.28 -19.10
N GLY A 289 -15.32 -0.09 -19.65
CA GLY A 289 -16.06 0.26 -20.87
C GLY A 289 -15.62 -0.51 -22.11
N SER A 290 -16.28 -0.26 -23.25
CA SER A 290 -16.04 -0.95 -24.52
C SER A 290 -14.60 -0.81 -25.02
N GLN A 291 -13.95 0.32 -24.73
CA GLN A 291 -12.56 0.60 -25.14
C GLN A 291 -11.52 0.24 -24.06
N SER A 292 -11.96 -0.20 -22.90
CA SER A 292 -11.08 -0.62 -21.81
C SER A 292 -10.39 -1.94 -22.16
N PRO A 293 -9.09 -2.09 -21.83
CA PRO A 293 -8.40 -3.36 -21.96
C PRO A 293 -8.91 -4.36 -20.93
N ILE A 294 -8.49 -5.61 -21.09
CA ILE A 294 -8.71 -6.63 -20.08
C ILE A 294 -7.62 -6.49 -19.00
N PHE A 295 -8.04 -6.39 -17.74
CA PHE A 295 -7.19 -6.47 -16.57
C PHE A 295 -7.35 -7.85 -15.94
N SER A 296 -6.25 -8.58 -15.72
CA SER A 296 -6.33 -9.92 -15.17
C SER A 296 -5.00 -10.42 -14.60
N GLU A 297 -5.07 -10.92 -13.38
CA GLU A 297 -3.98 -11.62 -12.69
C GLU A 297 -4.22 -13.15 -12.64
N ILE A 298 -5.19 -13.68 -13.44
CA ILE A 298 -5.51 -15.11 -13.51
C ILE A 298 -4.29 -16.01 -13.69
N PRO A 299 -3.31 -15.71 -14.58
CA PRO A 299 -2.15 -16.59 -14.72
C PRO A 299 -1.42 -16.82 -13.39
N PHE A 300 -1.29 -15.78 -12.56
CA PHE A 300 -0.63 -15.92 -11.26
C PHE A 300 -1.48 -16.66 -10.25
N LEU A 301 -2.81 -16.48 -10.27
CA LEU A 301 -3.72 -17.21 -9.37
C LEU A 301 -3.71 -18.70 -9.67
N LEU A 302 -3.73 -19.09 -10.95
CA LEU A 302 -3.63 -20.50 -11.36
C LEU A 302 -2.29 -21.12 -10.99
N LEU A 303 -1.19 -20.38 -11.20
CA LEU A 303 0.15 -20.83 -10.82
C LEU A 303 0.30 -20.91 -9.29
N ALA A 304 -0.29 -20.00 -8.53
CA ALA A 304 -0.31 -20.02 -7.07
C ALA A 304 -1.09 -21.23 -6.54
N LEU A 305 -2.26 -21.47 -7.10
CA LEU A 305 -3.07 -22.66 -6.77
C LEU A 305 -2.29 -23.95 -7.05
N TYR A 306 -1.67 -24.06 -8.23
CA TYR A 306 -0.82 -25.20 -8.57
C TYR A 306 0.35 -25.34 -7.60
N GLY A 307 1.06 -24.25 -7.27
CA GLY A 307 2.14 -24.23 -6.29
C GLY A 307 1.69 -24.65 -4.89
N ALA A 308 0.50 -24.22 -4.46
CA ALA A 308 -0.11 -24.63 -3.19
C ALA A 308 -0.44 -26.14 -3.19
N ILE A 309 -1.13 -26.65 -4.22
CA ILE A 309 -1.47 -28.09 -4.36
C ILE A 309 -0.21 -28.93 -4.27
N LEU A 310 0.83 -28.56 -5.01
CA LEU A 310 2.11 -29.29 -4.97
C LEU A 310 2.78 -29.22 -3.59
N SER A 311 2.66 -28.11 -2.89
CA SER A 311 3.21 -27.95 -1.53
C SER A 311 2.54 -28.92 -0.55
N PHE A 312 1.21 -29.05 -0.61
CA PHE A 312 0.46 -30.03 0.20
C PHE A 312 0.77 -31.49 -0.21
N ALA A 313 0.82 -31.78 -1.52
CA ALA A 313 1.13 -33.12 -2.01
C ALA A 313 2.52 -33.59 -1.54
N ARG A 314 3.53 -32.69 -1.55
CA ARG A 314 4.91 -32.97 -1.14
C ARG A 314 5.17 -32.74 0.35
N MET A 315 4.14 -32.39 1.14
CA MET A 315 4.26 -32.17 2.56
C MET A 315 4.98 -33.33 3.25
N SER A 316 6.05 -33.03 3.99
CA SER A 316 6.90 -34.00 4.66
C SER A 316 7.58 -33.33 5.88
N ARG A 317 8.41 -34.09 6.62
CA ARG A 317 9.22 -33.52 7.71
C ARG A 317 10.35 -32.59 7.27
N LYS A 318 10.63 -32.52 5.96
CA LYS A 318 11.66 -31.61 5.44
C LYS A 318 11.23 -30.16 5.67
N PRO A 319 12.07 -29.33 6.32
CA PRO A 319 11.71 -27.94 6.64
C PRO A 319 11.29 -27.11 5.42
N ALA A 320 11.93 -27.35 4.28
CA ALA A 320 11.61 -26.63 3.04
C ALA A 320 10.19 -26.93 2.53
N GLU A 321 9.75 -28.20 2.58
CA GLU A 321 8.41 -28.57 2.12
C GLU A 321 7.33 -28.04 3.09
N ASN A 322 7.58 -28.11 4.40
CA ASN A 322 6.65 -27.59 5.39
C ASN A 322 6.57 -26.06 5.37
N PHE A 323 7.66 -25.36 5.04
CA PHE A 323 7.61 -23.91 4.82
C PHE A 323 6.65 -23.52 3.71
N LYS A 324 6.66 -24.27 2.59
CA LYS A 324 5.75 -24.02 1.47
C LYS A 324 4.28 -24.25 1.87
N VAL A 325 4.01 -25.29 2.67
CA VAL A 325 2.67 -25.53 3.24
C VAL A 325 2.26 -24.41 4.20
N PHE A 326 3.16 -23.98 5.09
CA PHE A 326 2.92 -22.86 6.00
C PHE A 326 2.58 -21.59 5.21
N LEU A 327 3.33 -21.26 4.15
CA LEU A 327 3.08 -20.11 3.30
C LEU A 327 1.73 -20.20 2.59
N ALA A 328 1.36 -21.39 2.09
CA ALA A 328 0.07 -21.62 1.45
C ALA A 328 -1.11 -21.47 2.43
N LEU A 329 -0.97 -22.00 3.64
CA LEU A 329 -1.98 -21.82 4.71
C LEU A 329 -2.09 -20.37 5.14
N PHE A 330 -0.97 -19.68 5.37
CA PHE A 330 -0.96 -18.28 5.74
C PHE A 330 -1.67 -17.41 4.70
N SER A 331 -1.33 -17.59 3.42
CA SER A 331 -1.93 -16.81 2.35
C SER A 331 -3.43 -17.05 2.22
N LEU A 332 -3.86 -18.32 2.34
CA LEU A 332 -5.28 -18.68 2.29
C LEU A 332 -6.06 -18.12 3.50
N ILE A 333 -5.54 -18.32 4.72
CA ILE A 333 -6.20 -17.84 5.94
C ILE A 333 -6.31 -16.32 5.91
N THR A 334 -5.26 -15.61 5.50
CA THR A 334 -5.26 -14.15 5.41
C THR A 334 -6.25 -13.68 4.33
N ALA A 335 -6.29 -14.31 3.16
CA ALA A 335 -7.24 -13.99 2.10
C ALA A 335 -8.69 -14.19 2.57
N LEU A 336 -8.99 -15.30 3.26
CA LEU A 336 -10.30 -15.57 3.81
C LEU A 336 -10.69 -14.57 4.90
N ALA A 337 -9.77 -14.22 5.81
CA ALA A 337 -10.02 -13.25 6.87
C ALA A 337 -10.36 -11.86 6.30
N TYR A 338 -9.56 -11.34 5.36
CA TYR A 338 -9.88 -10.07 4.70
C TYR A 338 -11.17 -10.13 3.88
N SER A 339 -11.46 -11.27 3.23
CA SER A 339 -12.69 -11.44 2.46
C SER A 339 -13.94 -11.49 3.35
N ALA A 340 -13.83 -11.99 4.58
CA ALA A 340 -14.92 -12.04 5.54
C ALA A 340 -15.29 -10.67 6.13
N ILE A 341 -14.35 -9.73 6.22
CA ILE A 341 -14.59 -8.37 6.74
C ILE A 341 -15.37 -7.56 5.69
N PRO A 342 -16.54 -6.97 6.03
CA PRO A 342 -17.34 -6.21 5.07
C PRO A 342 -16.66 -4.95 4.55
N TYR A 343 -15.96 -4.20 5.41
CA TYR A 343 -15.22 -3.02 5.02
C TYR A 343 -13.97 -3.42 4.22
N LYS A 344 -13.88 -2.98 2.96
CA LYS A 344 -12.81 -3.37 2.05
C LYS A 344 -12.30 -2.18 1.25
N THR A 345 -10.98 -2.12 1.12
CA THR A 345 -10.29 -1.26 0.16
C THR A 345 -9.36 -2.10 -0.72
N PRO A 346 -9.13 -1.73 -1.97
CA PRO A 346 -8.38 -2.59 -2.91
C PRO A 346 -6.98 -2.95 -2.44
N TRP A 347 -6.29 -2.05 -1.76
CA TRP A 347 -4.90 -2.24 -1.31
C TRP A 347 -4.73 -3.29 -0.20
N ASN A 348 -5.80 -3.63 0.54
CA ASN A 348 -5.75 -4.68 1.57
C ASN A 348 -5.46 -6.08 0.99
N LEU A 349 -5.62 -6.28 -0.33
CA LEU A 349 -5.28 -7.54 -0.99
C LEU A 349 -3.76 -7.83 -1.00
N LEU A 350 -2.91 -6.80 -0.87
CA LEU A 350 -1.48 -6.93 -1.14
C LEU A 350 -0.76 -7.97 -0.29
N ILE A 351 -1.10 -8.08 1.00
CA ILE A 351 -0.38 -8.98 1.92
C ILE A 351 -0.56 -10.46 1.54
N PHE A 352 -1.78 -10.90 1.26
CA PHE A 352 -2.02 -12.28 0.85
C PHE A 352 -1.67 -12.51 -0.61
N TYR A 353 -1.85 -11.51 -1.46
CA TYR A 353 -1.50 -11.59 -2.88
C TYR A 353 0.01 -11.68 -3.11
N ALA A 354 0.83 -10.97 -2.32
CA ALA A 354 2.27 -11.15 -2.35
C ALA A 354 2.69 -12.60 -2.07
N CYS A 355 2.00 -13.27 -1.13
CA CYS A 355 2.22 -14.69 -0.88
C CYS A 355 1.73 -15.58 -2.03
N PHE A 356 0.62 -15.25 -2.69
CA PHE A 356 0.18 -15.94 -3.91
C PHE A 356 1.24 -15.84 -5.02
N LEU A 357 1.88 -14.68 -5.20
CA LEU A 357 2.96 -14.52 -6.17
C LEU A 357 4.20 -15.36 -5.82
N ILE A 358 4.51 -15.56 -4.53
CA ILE A 358 5.57 -16.49 -4.12
C ILE A 358 5.17 -17.92 -4.44
N LEU A 359 3.94 -18.33 -4.16
CA LEU A 359 3.41 -19.65 -4.52
C LEU A 359 3.37 -19.85 -6.04
N ALA A 360 3.03 -18.79 -6.79
CA ALA A 360 3.07 -18.80 -8.26
C ALA A 360 4.51 -19.05 -8.78
N GLY A 361 5.53 -18.47 -8.13
CA GLY A 361 6.93 -18.74 -8.43
C GLY A 361 7.32 -20.21 -8.23
N ILE A 362 6.79 -20.85 -7.16
CA ILE A 362 6.93 -22.29 -6.91
C ILE A 362 6.22 -23.08 -8.03
N GLY A 363 4.96 -22.77 -8.31
CA GLY A 363 4.15 -23.43 -9.32
C GLY A 363 4.76 -23.32 -10.70
N PHE A 364 5.18 -22.13 -11.11
CA PHE A 364 5.79 -21.91 -12.42
C PHE A 364 7.12 -22.64 -12.58
N THR A 365 7.96 -22.65 -11.54
CA THR A 365 9.20 -23.44 -11.55
C THR A 365 8.93 -24.92 -11.79
N GLN A 366 7.90 -25.47 -11.15
CA GLN A 366 7.54 -26.88 -11.33
C GLN A 366 6.90 -27.13 -12.70
N LEU A 367 6.07 -26.22 -13.20
CA LEU A 367 5.51 -26.28 -14.55
C LEU A 367 6.62 -26.30 -15.61
N LEU A 368 7.62 -25.42 -15.51
CA LEU A 368 8.77 -25.41 -16.40
C LEU A 368 9.58 -26.73 -16.34
N ASN A 369 9.65 -27.37 -15.17
CA ASN A 369 10.34 -28.69 -15.05
C ASN A 369 9.60 -29.82 -15.75
N LEU A 370 8.27 -29.73 -15.88
CA LEU A 370 7.46 -30.73 -16.64
C LEU A 370 7.63 -30.58 -18.15
N VAL A 371 7.83 -29.39 -18.65
CA VAL A 371 8.04 -29.11 -20.07
C VAL A 371 9.43 -29.58 -20.47
N LYS A 372 9.55 -30.63 -21.28
CA LYS A 372 10.85 -31.21 -21.67
C LYS A 372 11.59 -30.35 -22.71
N ILE A 373 10.87 -29.71 -23.61
CA ILE A 373 11.41 -28.95 -24.75
C ILE A 373 11.87 -27.57 -24.28
N ARG A 374 13.16 -27.25 -24.49
CA ARG A 374 13.76 -25.98 -24.05
C ARG A 374 13.08 -24.77 -24.69
N GLN A 375 12.79 -24.83 -25.99
CA GLN A 375 12.12 -23.77 -26.73
C GLN A 375 10.72 -23.46 -26.14
N ALA A 376 9.95 -24.50 -25.81
CA ALA A 376 8.64 -24.36 -25.20
C ALA A 376 8.72 -23.70 -23.81
N ARG A 377 9.76 -23.98 -23.01
CA ARG A 377 10.01 -23.27 -21.73
C ARG A 377 10.25 -21.77 -21.95
N ILE A 378 11.06 -21.43 -22.97
CA ILE A 378 11.38 -20.02 -23.29
C ILE A 378 10.13 -19.30 -23.78
N ILE A 379 9.34 -19.93 -24.68
CA ILE A 379 8.09 -19.36 -25.19
C ILE A 379 7.11 -19.12 -24.03
N LEU A 380 6.89 -20.13 -23.19
CA LEU A 380 5.98 -20.01 -22.04
C LEU A 380 6.39 -18.88 -21.09
N ALA A 381 7.67 -18.79 -20.76
CA ALA A 381 8.20 -17.72 -19.93
C ALA A 381 8.07 -16.35 -20.63
N GLY A 382 8.39 -16.27 -21.92
CA GLY A 382 8.27 -15.06 -22.73
C GLY A 382 6.83 -14.55 -22.81
N VAL A 383 5.86 -15.41 -23.08
CA VAL A 383 4.43 -15.06 -23.14
C VAL A 383 3.96 -14.50 -21.78
N LEU A 384 4.33 -15.16 -20.68
CA LEU A 384 3.96 -14.70 -19.35
C LEU A 384 4.59 -13.35 -19.00
N LEU A 385 5.86 -13.13 -19.36
CA LEU A 385 6.55 -11.86 -19.15
C LEU A 385 5.96 -10.73 -20.00
N LEU A 386 5.63 -11.00 -21.27
CA LEU A 386 4.96 -10.01 -22.13
C LEU A 386 3.58 -9.64 -21.60
N TRP A 387 2.78 -10.63 -21.19
CA TRP A 387 1.49 -10.38 -20.52
C TRP A 387 1.65 -9.52 -19.29
N THR A 388 2.56 -9.90 -18.39
CA THR A 388 2.79 -9.17 -17.13
C THR A 388 3.29 -7.75 -17.38
N GLY A 389 4.23 -7.57 -18.32
CA GLY A 389 4.74 -6.26 -18.71
C GLY A 389 3.65 -5.37 -19.31
N TRP A 390 2.78 -5.94 -20.14
CA TRP A 390 1.61 -5.26 -20.69
C TRP A 390 0.66 -4.80 -19.58
N GLN A 391 0.27 -5.70 -18.66
CA GLN A 391 -0.59 -5.37 -17.52
C GLN A 391 0.04 -4.28 -16.64
N ALA A 392 1.34 -4.39 -16.34
CA ALA A 392 2.06 -3.40 -15.57
C ALA A 392 2.02 -2.00 -16.23
N TYR A 393 2.24 -1.93 -17.55
CA TYR A 393 2.19 -0.69 -18.32
C TYR A 393 0.78 -0.09 -18.33
N VAL A 394 -0.22 -0.88 -18.69
CA VAL A 394 -1.61 -0.43 -18.83
C VAL A 394 -2.16 0.08 -17.50
N VAL A 395 -1.99 -0.68 -16.43
CA VAL A 395 -2.48 -0.32 -15.09
C VAL A 395 -1.78 0.91 -14.53
N ASN A 396 -0.45 0.99 -14.68
CA ASN A 396 0.34 1.98 -13.94
C ASN A 396 0.65 3.25 -14.72
N ILE A 397 0.54 3.23 -16.05
CA ILE A 397 0.90 4.35 -16.91
C ILE A 397 -0.30 4.85 -17.71
N TYR A 398 -1.01 3.98 -18.41
CA TYR A 398 -2.09 4.42 -19.32
C TYR A 398 -3.41 4.66 -18.56
N PHE A 399 -3.86 3.69 -17.75
CA PHE A 399 -5.11 3.79 -16.95
C PHE A 399 -4.87 4.14 -15.48
N HIS A 400 -3.76 4.81 -15.15
CA HIS A 400 -3.32 5.05 -13.76
C HIS A 400 -4.35 5.74 -12.85
N SER A 401 -5.30 6.54 -13.40
CA SER A 401 -6.34 7.27 -12.66
C SER A 401 -7.74 7.11 -13.27
N TYR A 402 -7.90 6.23 -14.25
CA TYR A 402 -9.20 6.02 -14.88
C TYR A 402 -10.03 4.98 -14.12
N PRO A 403 -11.36 5.20 -13.97
CA PRO A 403 -12.27 4.28 -13.26
C PRO A 403 -12.31 2.86 -13.82
N ASP A 404 -11.97 2.68 -15.10
CA ASP A 404 -11.90 1.36 -15.75
C ASP A 404 -10.79 0.46 -15.18
N ASN A 405 -9.80 1.04 -14.52
CA ASN A 405 -8.75 0.27 -13.84
C ASN A 405 -9.29 -0.24 -12.50
N PRO A 406 -9.32 -1.56 -12.25
CA PRO A 406 -9.91 -2.14 -11.05
C PRO A 406 -9.21 -1.76 -9.73
N TYR A 407 -8.00 -1.21 -9.81
CA TYR A 407 -7.23 -0.78 -8.64
C TYR A 407 -7.43 0.72 -8.33
N VAL A 408 -8.08 1.46 -9.22
CA VAL A 408 -8.49 2.84 -9.00
C VAL A 408 -9.69 2.85 -8.04
N TYR A 409 -9.54 3.57 -6.94
CA TYR A 409 -10.54 3.64 -5.89
C TYR A 409 -10.59 5.05 -5.33
N ALA A 410 -11.69 5.77 -5.51
CA ALA A 410 -11.85 7.17 -5.11
C ALA A 410 -10.67 8.09 -5.53
N GLN A 411 -10.02 7.77 -6.65
CA GLN A 411 -8.83 8.46 -7.12
C GLN A 411 -9.17 9.85 -7.65
N THR A 412 -8.35 10.83 -7.31
CA THR A 412 -8.38 12.18 -7.87
C THR A 412 -8.25 12.13 -9.40
N SER A 413 -9.16 12.80 -10.10
CA SER A 413 -9.21 12.79 -11.55
C SER A 413 -8.08 13.61 -12.18
N PRO A 414 -7.67 13.31 -13.43
CA PRO A 414 -6.79 14.19 -14.17
C PRO A 414 -7.38 15.58 -14.43
N ASP A 415 -8.72 15.73 -14.49
CA ASP A 415 -9.40 17.01 -14.67
C ASP A 415 -9.20 17.95 -13.47
N PHE A 416 -9.14 17.40 -12.26
CA PHE A 416 -8.80 18.16 -11.07
C PHE A 416 -7.41 18.82 -11.16
N MET A 417 -6.46 18.20 -11.85
CA MET A 417 -5.14 18.80 -12.08
C MET A 417 -5.20 20.04 -12.95
N ARG A 418 -6.24 20.17 -13.79
CA ARG A 418 -6.49 21.40 -14.55
C ARG A 418 -6.93 22.55 -13.63
N LEU A 419 -7.73 22.25 -12.58
CA LEU A 419 -8.05 23.23 -11.53
C LEU A 419 -6.75 23.69 -10.84
N VAL A 420 -5.93 22.74 -10.39
CA VAL A 420 -4.65 23.05 -9.71
C VAL A 420 -3.75 23.91 -10.61
N THR A 421 -3.59 23.53 -11.87
CA THR A 421 -2.80 24.29 -12.83
C THR A 421 -3.38 25.69 -13.02
N ARG A 422 -4.71 25.82 -13.08
CA ARG A 422 -5.37 27.14 -13.21
C ARG A 422 -5.08 28.04 -12.01
N VAL A 423 -5.13 27.52 -10.80
CA VAL A 423 -4.80 28.29 -9.57
C VAL A 423 -3.35 28.76 -9.60
N GLU A 424 -2.41 27.90 -10.02
CA GLU A 424 -0.99 28.29 -10.17
C GLU A 424 -0.81 29.35 -11.30
N GLU A 425 -1.50 29.21 -12.45
CA GLU A 425 -1.47 30.23 -13.52
C GLU A 425 -2.02 31.59 -13.03
N LEU A 426 -3.09 31.57 -12.24
CA LEU A 426 -3.70 32.78 -11.65
C LEU A 426 -2.74 33.44 -10.66
N SER A 427 -2.03 32.68 -9.84
CA SER A 427 -1.04 33.23 -8.92
C SER A 427 0.10 33.98 -9.63
N GLN A 428 0.44 33.57 -10.86
CA GLN A 428 1.47 34.24 -11.67
C GLN A 428 1.05 35.58 -12.27
N VAL A 429 -0.25 35.86 -12.34
CA VAL A 429 -0.81 37.13 -12.85
C VAL A 429 -1.33 38.03 -11.71
N SER A 430 -1.50 37.48 -10.52
CA SER A 430 -1.84 38.25 -9.31
C SER A 430 -0.64 39.07 -8.84
N LYS A 431 -0.90 40.28 -8.35
CA LYS A 431 0.11 41.14 -7.67
C LYS A 431 0.62 40.47 -6.39
N GLU A 432 -0.23 39.73 -5.70
CA GLU A 432 0.06 39.04 -4.46
C GLU A 432 0.82 37.71 -4.68
N GLY A 433 0.90 37.24 -5.92
CA GLY A 433 1.56 35.96 -6.22
C GLY A 433 0.92 34.78 -5.45
N ARG A 434 1.71 34.04 -4.68
CA ARG A 434 1.21 32.95 -3.83
C ARG A 434 0.64 33.40 -2.49
N ASP A 435 0.67 34.71 -2.18
CA ASP A 435 0.03 35.30 -1.02
C ASP A 435 -1.42 35.74 -1.31
N LEU A 436 -1.93 35.49 -2.51
CA LEU A 436 -3.32 35.71 -2.85
C LEU A 436 -4.24 34.89 -1.91
N LEU A 437 -5.41 35.46 -1.61
CA LEU A 437 -6.36 34.83 -0.68
C LEU A 437 -7.18 33.76 -1.42
N VAL A 438 -6.97 32.51 -1.02
CA VAL A 438 -7.73 31.34 -1.50
C VAL A 438 -8.68 30.86 -0.41
N ARG A 439 -9.95 30.75 -0.71
CA ARG A 439 -10.94 30.12 0.19
C ARG A 439 -11.37 28.78 -0.40
N VAL A 440 -11.30 27.73 0.39
CA VAL A 440 -11.79 26.38 0.03
C VAL A 440 -12.98 26.09 0.94
N ILE A 441 -14.15 25.85 0.33
CA ILE A 441 -15.40 25.56 1.03
C ILE A 441 -15.94 24.22 0.51
N ALA A 442 -15.68 23.15 1.26
CA ALA A 442 -16.09 21.81 0.88
C ALA A 442 -16.15 20.88 2.11
N PRO A 443 -17.05 19.89 2.16
CA PRO A 443 -17.03 18.86 3.20
C PRO A 443 -15.65 18.18 3.31
N PRO A 444 -15.28 17.65 4.49
CA PRO A 444 -13.94 17.05 4.70
C PRO A 444 -13.55 16.02 3.65
N GLU A 445 -14.50 15.17 3.24
CA GLU A 445 -14.30 14.14 2.21
C GLU A 445 -14.06 14.71 0.80
N GLU A 446 -14.49 15.94 0.51
CA GLU A 446 -14.32 16.63 -0.77
C GLU A 446 -13.21 17.70 -0.74
N THR A 447 -12.70 18.04 0.44
CA THR A 447 -11.60 19.01 0.60
C THR A 447 -10.27 18.42 0.10
N TRP A 448 -9.99 17.14 0.37
CA TRP A 448 -8.77 16.48 -0.06
C TRP A 448 -8.82 16.09 -1.55
N PRO A 449 -7.72 16.34 -2.29
CA PRO A 449 -6.33 16.66 -1.88
C PRO A 449 -5.93 18.15 -1.98
N LEU A 450 -6.85 19.10 -1.95
CA LEU A 450 -6.53 20.53 -2.08
C LEU A 450 -5.45 21.02 -1.10
N PRO A 451 -5.41 20.62 0.20
CA PRO A 451 -4.36 21.05 1.12
C PRO A 451 -2.95 20.66 0.67
N TRP A 452 -2.80 19.56 -0.09
CA TRP A 452 -1.53 19.20 -0.70
C TRP A 452 -1.15 20.14 -1.85
N TYR A 453 -2.05 20.40 -2.76
CA TYR A 453 -1.76 21.22 -3.94
C TYR A 453 -1.63 22.70 -3.62
N LEU A 454 -2.35 23.18 -2.60
CA LEU A 454 -2.30 24.58 -2.16
C LEU A 454 -1.27 24.84 -1.05
N ARG A 455 -0.43 23.87 -0.66
CA ARG A 455 0.52 23.97 0.45
C ARG A 455 1.56 25.10 0.32
N LYS A 456 1.74 25.62 -0.88
CA LYS A 456 2.64 26.74 -1.16
C LYS A 456 1.95 28.12 -1.11
N PHE A 457 0.63 28.15 -0.94
CA PHE A 457 -0.14 29.37 -0.81
C PHE A 457 -0.27 29.73 0.68
N THR A 458 0.25 30.88 1.05
CA THR A 458 0.36 31.27 2.48
C THR A 458 -0.98 31.67 3.10
N ARG A 459 -1.96 32.07 2.27
CA ARG A 459 -3.29 32.54 2.69
C ARG A 459 -4.44 31.65 2.17
N ALA A 460 -4.21 30.33 2.14
CA ALA A 460 -5.26 29.36 1.82
C ALA A 460 -6.01 28.96 3.11
N GLY A 461 -7.31 29.28 3.16
CA GLY A 461 -8.19 28.90 4.26
C GLY A 461 -9.20 27.82 3.86
N TYR A 462 -9.61 26.98 4.83
CA TYR A 462 -10.48 25.82 4.59
C TYR A 462 -11.69 25.87 5.52
N TRP A 463 -12.89 25.73 4.95
CA TRP A 463 -14.17 25.68 5.65
C TRP A 463 -14.94 24.44 5.19
N THR A 464 -15.67 23.84 6.10
CA THR A 464 -16.42 22.61 5.83
C THR A 464 -17.81 22.86 5.26
N ALA A 465 -18.33 24.07 5.41
CA ALA A 465 -19.67 24.44 4.94
C ALA A 465 -19.74 25.95 4.61
N SER A 466 -20.61 26.30 3.68
CA SER A 466 -20.84 27.69 3.23
C SER A 466 -21.29 28.63 4.34
N GLU A 467 -22.05 28.12 5.30
CA GLU A 467 -22.57 28.90 6.44
C GLU A 467 -21.47 29.44 7.36
N GLN A 468 -20.26 28.85 7.31
CA GLN A 468 -19.09 29.30 8.08
C GLN A 468 -18.40 30.54 7.48
N VAL A 469 -18.77 30.91 6.26
CA VAL A 469 -18.17 32.02 5.51
C VAL A 469 -19.27 33.01 5.16
N GLU A 470 -19.33 34.15 5.87
CA GLU A 470 -20.39 35.13 5.70
C GLU A 470 -20.38 35.74 4.27
N LYS A 471 -19.21 36.13 3.76
CA LYS A 471 -19.03 36.69 2.41
C LYS A 471 -17.88 36.02 1.68
N LEU A 472 -17.98 35.84 0.37
CA LEU A 472 -16.89 35.31 -0.46
C LEU A 472 -15.74 36.34 -0.62
N GLU A 473 -16.07 37.61 -0.76
CA GLU A 473 -15.09 38.71 -0.77
C GLU A 473 -14.35 38.85 0.57
N PRO A 474 -13.10 39.31 0.58
CA PRO A 474 -12.30 39.80 -0.55
C PRO A 474 -11.43 38.70 -1.24
N ALA A 475 -11.80 37.44 -1.17
CA ALA A 475 -10.97 36.35 -1.74
C ALA A 475 -10.83 36.53 -3.26
N GLU A 476 -9.60 36.40 -3.77
CA GLU A 476 -9.33 36.39 -5.21
C GLU A 476 -9.73 35.08 -5.86
N ILE A 477 -9.62 33.97 -5.12
CA ILE A 477 -9.99 32.63 -5.57
C ILE A 477 -10.87 31.98 -4.48
N VAL A 478 -11.99 31.42 -4.93
CA VAL A 478 -12.85 30.58 -4.09
C VAL A 478 -13.01 29.22 -4.78
N ILE A 479 -12.74 28.15 -4.05
CA ILE A 479 -12.92 26.77 -4.51
C ILE A 479 -14.03 26.15 -3.65
N LEU A 480 -15.15 25.80 -4.28
CA LEU A 480 -16.29 25.20 -3.59
C LEU A 480 -16.56 23.80 -4.11
N SER A 481 -17.08 22.90 -3.27
CA SER A 481 -17.80 21.75 -3.81
C SER A 481 -19.10 22.22 -4.49
N ALA A 482 -19.58 21.46 -5.48
CA ALA A 482 -20.80 21.84 -6.21
C ALA A 482 -22.01 21.98 -5.27
N GLY A 483 -22.10 21.14 -4.23
CA GLY A 483 -23.13 21.24 -3.20
C GLY A 483 -23.07 22.54 -2.40
N GLU A 484 -21.86 22.97 -2.03
CA GLU A 484 -21.66 24.22 -1.29
C GLU A 484 -21.84 25.45 -2.19
N ALA A 485 -21.47 25.36 -3.48
CA ALA A 485 -21.71 26.43 -4.44
C ALA A 485 -23.22 26.67 -4.66
N GLY A 486 -24.03 25.61 -4.69
CA GLY A 486 -25.48 25.69 -4.84
C GLY A 486 -26.22 26.36 -3.68
N LYS A 487 -25.56 26.50 -2.52
CA LYS A 487 -26.10 27.23 -1.35
C LYS A 487 -25.83 28.74 -1.40
N ARG A 488 -24.94 29.21 -2.31
CA ARG A 488 -24.61 30.62 -2.47
C ARG A 488 -25.58 31.34 -3.38
N THR A 489 -25.84 32.59 -3.07
CA THR A 489 -26.72 33.44 -3.90
C THR A 489 -26.05 33.75 -5.23
N GLU A 490 -26.89 33.90 -6.26
CA GLU A 490 -26.41 34.30 -7.60
C GLU A 490 -25.67 35.65 -7.57
N SER A 491 -26.08 36.58 -6.67
CA SER A 491 -25.43 37.89 -6.51
C SER A 491 -24.00 37.80 -5.96
N GLU A 492 -23.73 36.86 -5.05
CA GLU A 492 -22.38 36.65 -4.52
C GLU A 492 -21.43 36.07 -5.57
N LEU A 493 -21.94 35.20 -6.44
CA LEU A 493 -21.16 34.56 -7.51
C LEU A 493 -20.99 35.46 -8.74
N LYS A 494 -21.82 36.49 -8.94
CA LYS A 494 -21.70 37.45 -10.06
C LYS A 494 -20.37 38.22 -10.07
N ALA A 495 -19.70 38.40 -8.94
CA ALA A 495 -18.38 39.05 -8.84
C ALA A 495 -17.23 38.09 -9.26
N TYR A 496 -17.53 36.85 -9.61
CA TYR A 496 -16.57 35.82 -9.92
C TYR A 496 -16.88 35.15 -11.25
N PHE A 497 -15.83 34.86 -12.01
CA PHE A 497 -15.91 33.95 -13.15
C PHE A 497 -15.76 32.51 -12.64
N SER A 498 -16.73 31.65 -12.94
CA SER A 498 -16.79 30.28 -12.41
C SER A 498 -16.48 29.23 -13.48
N GLN A 499 -15.70 28.21 -13.10
CA GLN A 499 -15.39 27.03 -13.90
C GLN A 499 -15.62 25.76 -13.08
N TYR A 500 -16.05 24.69 -13.75
CA TYR A 500 -16.32 23.39 -13.12
C TYR A 500 -15.21 22.39 -13.43
N PHE A 501 -14.81 21.61 -12.44
CA PHE A 501 -13.80 20.57 -12.56
C PHE A 501 -14.24 19.33 -11.78
N SER A 502 -13.98 18.14 -12.34
CA SER A 502 -14.26 16.90 -11.63
C SER A 502 -13.12 16.58 -10.65
N LEU A 503 -13.44 16.49 -9.36
CA LEU A 503 -12.48 15.99 -8.35
C LEU A 503 -12.27 14.48 -8.50
N ARG A 504 -13.37 13.75 -8.63
CA ARG A 504 -13.46 12.31 -8.86
C ARG A 504 -14.84 11.98 -9.44
N PRO A 505 -15.12 10.75 -9.86
CA PRO A 505 -16.48 10.39 -10.29
C PRO A 505 -17.51 10.87 -9.26
N ASP A 506 -18.59 11.48 -9.74
CA ASP A 506 -19.71 12.01 -8.95
C ASP A 506 -19.40 13.20 -8.00
N VAL A 507 -18.19 13.75 -8.01
CA VAL A 507 -17.80 14.91 -7.20
C VAL A 507 -17.26 16.03 -8.06
N LEU A 508 -17.98 17.15 -8.11
CA LEU A 508 -17.61 18.35 -8.87
C LEU A 508 -17.15 19.47 -7.93
N MET A 509 -16.11 20.19 -8.35
CA MET A 509 -15.61 21.42 -7.73
C MET A 509 -15.88 22.62 -8.64
N VAL A 510 -16.19 23.76 -8.01
CA VAL A 510 -16.35 25.04 -8.67
C VAL A 510 -15.15 25.89 -8.30
N LEU A 511 -14.40 26.35 -9.29
CA LEU A 511 -13.37 27.36 -9.16
C LEU A 511 -13.98 28.71 -9.54
N ALA A 512 -14.20 29.57 -8.57
CA ALA A 512 -14.69 30.94 -8.73
C ALA A 512 -13.51 31.91 -8.60
N VAL A 513 -13.22 32.67 -9.63
CA VAL A 513 -12.10 33.60 -9.75
C VAL A 513 -12.65 35.01 -9.85
N ARG A 514 -12.20 35.94 -8.98
CA ARG A 514 -12.63 37.34 -9.01
C ARG A 514 -12.39 37.96 -10.39
N GLU A 515 -13.34 38.73 -10.90
CA GLU A 515 -13.35 39.18 -12.32
C GLU A 515 -12.08 39.93 -12.71
N ASP A 516 -11.56 40.82 -11.87
CA ASP A 516 -10.32 41.57 -12.15
C ASP A 516 -9.10 40.67 -12.36
N LEU A 517 -8.97 39.60 -11.54
CA LEU A 517 -7.90 38.63 -11.68
C LEU A 517 -8.10 37.77 -12.94
N TRP A 518 -9.36 37.42 -13.24
CA TRP A 518 -9.68 36.65 -14.44
C TRP A 518 -9.39 37.43 -15.73
N GLU A 519 -9.70 38.73 -15.78
CA GLU A 519 -9.35 39.59 -16.92
C GLU A 519 -7.84 39.70 -17.12
N ASN A 520 -7.08 39.94 -16.05
CA ASN A 520 -5.62 39.96 -16.10
C ASN A 520 -5.06 38.64 -16.67
N TYR A 521 -5.61 37.50 -16.25
CA TYR A 521 -5.24 36.19 -16.75
C TYR A 521 -5.54 36.04 -18.27
N ARG A 522 -6.72 36.46 -18.72
CA ARG A 522 -7.11 36.43 -20.12
C ARG A 522 -6.20 37.28 -21.00
N LEU A 523 -5.91 38.51 -20.59
CA LEU A 523 -5.02 39.45 -21.31
C LEU A 523 -3.63 38.85 -21.45
N ARG A 524 -3.05 38.27 -20.42
CA ARG A 524 -1.75 37.62 -20.49
C ARG A 524 -1.75 36.43 -21.46
N LYS A 525 -2.81 35.63 -21.43
CA LYS A 525 -2.90 34.42 -22.29
C LYS A 525 -3.12 34.76 -23.76
N SER A 526 -3.84 35.86 -24.07
CA SER A 526 -4.00 36.36 -25.46
C SER A 526 -2.72 36.97 -26.04
N SER A 527 -1.82 37.50 -25.17
CA SER A 527 -0.52 38.06 -25.57
C SER A 527 0.60 37.03 -25.68
N SER A 528 0.38 35.80 -25.20
CA SER A 528 1.36 34.71 -25.30
C SER A 528 1.19 33.97 -26.65
N PRO A 529 2.28 33.67 -27.39
CA PRO A 529 2.17 32.88 -28.61
C PRO A 529 1.58 31.49 -28.32
N PRO A 530 0.79 30.90 -29.26
CA PRO A 530 0.21 29.58 -29.01
C PRO A 530 1.31 28.54 -28.77
N VAL A 531 1.24 27.88 -27.64
CA VAL A 531 2.11 26.73 -27.36
C VAL A 531 1.81 25.67 -28.40
N LYS A 532 2.78 25.36 -29.26
CA LYS A 532 2.68 24.22 -30.18
C LYS A 532 2.49 22.96 -29.35
N GLN A 533 1.33 22.34 -29.49
CA GLN A 533 0.98 21.05 -28.87
C GLN A 533 1.83 19.90 -29.41
#